data_6a3f107b72ab0a0177b190d448eb9ca1
#
_entry.id   6a3f107b72ab0a0177b190d448eb9ca1
#
_cell.length_a   1.000
_cell.length_b   1.000
_cell.length_c   1.000
_cell.angle_alpha   90.00
_cell.angle_beta   90.00
_cell.angle_gamma   90.00
#
_symmetry.space_group_name_H-M   'P 1'
#
loop_
_entity.id
_entity.type
_entity.pdbx_description
1 polymer ?
#
loop_
_entity_poly.entity_id
_entity_poly.type
_entity_poly.pdbx_seq_one_letter_code
_entity_poly.pdbx_strand_id
1 'polypeptide(L)' 'MSGKLYTSEAWLRKRYLMDKKSPQDIAKECGASVETIYVYLAKFGLRKSKR' A
#
# COMPACT_ATOMS: atom_id res chain seq x y z
N MET A 1 -12.64 -11.39 3.96
CA MET A 1 -12.31 -11.06 3.93
C MET A 1 -11.82 -10.07 4.13
N SER A 2 -11.56 -9.49 4.55
CA SER A 2 -11.36 -8.64 4.75
C SER A 2 -10.54 -7.84 4.57
N GLY A 3 -10.36 -6.97 4.52
CA GLY A 3 -9.87 -6.09 4.24
C GLY A 3 -8.75 -5.46 4.68
N LYS A 4 -8.07 -5.70 5.53
CA LYS A 4 -6.92 -5.02 5.99
C LYS A 4 -5.66 -5.61 5.46
N LEU A 5 -5.66 -5.95 4.18
CA LEU A 5 -4.48 -6.50 3.56
C LEU A 5 -3.33 -5.51 3.59
N TYR A 6 -3.64 -4.23 3.58
CA TYR A 6 -2.59 -3.21 3.56
C TYR A 6 -1.78 -3.18 4.86
N THR A 7 -2.25 -3.85 5.90
CA THR A 7 -1.47 -3.90 7.12
C THR A 7 -0.35 -4.95 7.01
N SER A 8 -0.38 -5.77 5.99
CA SER A 8 0.66 -6.76 5.80
C SER A 8 1.75 -6.17 4.94
N GLU A 9 2.93 -6.05 5.50
CA GLU A 9 4.05 -5.48 4.76
C GLU A 9 4.37 -6.32 3.52
N ALA A 10 4.34 -7.62 3.67
CA ALA A 10 4.67 -8.51 2.56
C ALA A 10 3.68 -8.35 1.42
N TRP A 11 2.39 -8.28 1.74
CA TRP A 11 1.38 -8.12 0.71
C TRP A 11 1.51 -6.77 0.02
N LEU A 12 1.66 -5.72 0.82
CA LEU A 12 1.74 -4.37 0.29
C LEU A 12 2.99 -4.20 -0.56
N ARG A 13 4.10 -4.72 -0.10
CA ARG A 13 5.33 -4.65 -0.82
C ARG A 13 5.19 -5.35 -2.18
N LYS A 14 4.61 -6.52 -2.19
CA LYS A 14 4.45 -7.26 -3.41
C LYS A 14 3.59 -6.48 -4.39
N ARG A 15 2.46 -5.94 -3.93
CA ARG A 15 1.60 -5.20 -4.80
C ARG A 15 2.26 -3.94 -5.35
N TYR A 16 2.95 -3.24 -4.49
CA TYR A 16 3.54 -1.97 -4.88
C TYR A 16 4.79 -2.15 -5.74
N LEU A 17 5.66 -3.07 -5.37
CA LEU A 17 6.92 -3.24 -6.06
C LEU A 17 6.86 -4.26 -7.17
N MET A 18 6.26 -5.40 -6.91
CA MET A 18 6.23 -6.46 -7.90
C MET A 18 5.15 -6.22 -8.95
N ASP A 19 3.94 -5.95 -8.52
CA ASP A 19 2.86 -5.71 -9.44
C ASP A 19 2.84 -4.28 -9.94
N LYS A 20 3.64 -3.43 -9.33
CA LYS A 20 3.74 -2.03 -9.72
C LYS A 20 2.40 -1.33 -9.73
N LYS A 21 1.58 -1.64 -8.73
CA LYS A 21 0.30 -0.98 -8.61
C LYS A 21 0.47 0.35 -7.93
N SER A 22 -0.29 1.33 -8.33
CA SER A 22 -0.21 2.62 -7.67
C SER A 22 -0.97 2.56 -6.35
N PRO A 23 -0.68 3.47 -5.43
CA PRO A 23 -1.39 3.48 -4.17
C PRO A 23 -2.90 3.58 -4.33
N GLN A 24 -3.34 4.27 -5.36
CA GLN A 24 -4.75 4.39 -5.61
C GLN A 24 -5.35 3.04 -5.99
N ASP A 25 -4.65 2.30 -6.81
CA ASP A 25 -5.11 0.98 -7.21
C ASP A 25 -5.16 0.04 -6.02
N ILE A 26 -4.13 0.09 -5.18
CA ILE A 26 -4.07 -0.75 -4.00
C ILE A 26 -5.23 -0.39 -3.07
N ALA A 27 -5.48 0.88 -2.90
CA ALA A 27 -6.57 1.33 -2.03
C ALA A 27 -7.90 0.80 -2.53
N LYS A 28 -8.10 0.82 -3.83
CA LYS A 28 -9.31 0.30 -4.38
C LYS A 28 -9.47 -1.18 -4.13
N GLU A 29 -8.42 -1.93 -4.25
CA GLU A 29 -8.45 -3.36 -4.04
C GLU A 29 -8.78 -3.70 -2.60
N CYS A 30 -8.28 -2.91 -1.67
CA CYS A 30 -8.49 -3.15 -0.27
C CYS A 30 -9.73 -2.49 0.26
N GLY A 31 -10.31 -1.60 -0.48
CA GLY A 31 -11.43 -0.84 0.01
C GLY A 31 -11.01 0.18 1.06
N ALA A 32 -9.80 0.70 0.94
CA ALA A 32 -9.27 1.66 1.89
C ALA A 32 -9.06 2.99 1.22
N SER A 33 -8.72 3.99 2.00
CA SER A 33 -8.42 5.29 1.44
C SER A 33 -7.01 5.30 0.92
N VAL A 34 -6.77 6.05 -0.12
CA VAL A 34 -5.44 6.16 -0.68
C VAL A 34 -4.48 6.76 0.34
N GLU A 35 -4.98 7.64 1.20
CA GLU A 35 -4.13 8.22 2.22
C GLU A 35 -3.63 7.17 3.19
N THR A 36 -4.50 6.22 3.53
CA THR A 36 -4.10 5.14 4.42
C THR A 36 -3.00 4.33 3.77
N ILE A 37 -3.11 4.07 2.48
CA ILE A 37 -2.09 3.32 1.77
C ILE A 37 -0.76 4.09 1.79
N TYR A 38 -0.80 5.38 1.57
CA TYR A 38 0.41 6.19 1.62
C TYR A 38 1.08 6.09 2.98
N VAL A 39 0.29 6.16 4.03
CA VAL A 39 0.81 6.06 5.39
C VAL A 39 1.54 4.73 5.58
N TYR A 40 0.92 3.66 5.15
CA TYR A 40 1.53 2.35 5.34
C TYR A 40 2.74 2.15 4.44
N LEU A 41 2.71 2.69 3.22
CA LEU A 41 3.87 2.60 2.36
C LEU A 41 5.07 3.33 2.98
N ALA A 42 4.81 4.49 3.56
CA ALA A 42 5.88 5.23 4.20
C ALA A 42 6.36 4.51 5.47
N LYS A 43 5.41 3.94 6.22
CA LYS A 43 5.75 3.25 7.42
C LYS A 43 6.61 2.05 7.13
N PHE A 44 6.36 1.33 6.07
CA PHE A 44 7.14 0.17 5.71
C PHE A 44 8.37 0.53 4.88
N GLY A 45 8.54 1.80 4.58
CA GLY A 45 9.70 2.24 3.80
C GLY A 45 9.63 1.83 2.35
N LEU A 46 8.43 1.65 1.83
CA LEU A 46 8.29 1.22 0.45
C LEU A 46 8.26 2.38 -0.51
N ARG A 47 7.83 3.57 -0.02
CA ARG A 47 7.83 4.70 -0.93
C ARG A 47 8.86 5.71 -0.47
N LYS A 48 9.49 6.43 -1.39
CA LYS A 48 10.50 7.34 -1.03
C LYS A 48 9.92 8.57 -0.57
N SER A 49 10.34 9.08 0.51
CA SER A 49 9.90 10.31 1.05
C SER A 49 10.65 11.34 0.44
N LYS A 50 10.10 12.43 0.08
CA LYS A 50 10.76 13.39 -0.45
C LYS A 50 11.32 14.16 0.44
N ARG A 51 11.94 14.58 0.86
CA ARG A 51 12.42 15.33 1.73
C ARG A 51 13.06 15.89 1.62
#